data_ed91df2191518599c4b59f539be9a25d
#
_entry.id   ed91df2191518599c4b59f539be9a25d
#
_cell.length_a   1.000
_cell.length_b   1.000
_cell.length_c   1.000
_cell.angle_alpha   90.00
_cell.angle_beta   90.00
_cell.angle_gamma   90.00
#
_symmetry.space_group_name_H-M   'P 1'
#
loop_
_entity.id
_entity.type
_entity.pdbx_description
1 polymer ?
#
loop_
_entity_poly.entity_id
_entity_poly.type
_entity_poly.pdbx_seq_one_letter_code
_entity_poly.pdbx_strand_id
1 'polypeptide(L)'
;MDTPVLITATLHVEVQLSNSAARTPEAQAKTRAEVTDLIQSNYDTVHLGRLEDLGQLPNIRSVVIADYTGPPEATGYYPIAGTALDVQTYVLRSEDDKGDRRSIRRDGDNEGTQARVIALPNVVLNDDWDSLVFDDALPSRLLRYLVRMVGMMGKPGLNLATFNWNKICLLHGPPGSGRSTLCRALAQKLSIRLGDTFPKATLVEINANAMLSKYFGESGKLIESTFDKVQSLARDPMKFVVVVIDEVEAIASSRQRVSSSGECSDGLRVSVFCQPEHQHDHGSPRPDRSL
;
A
#
# COMPACT_ATOMS: atom_id res chain seq x y z
N MET A 1 -27.11 -21.69 -18.22
CA MET A 1 -27.51 -20.26 -18.17
C MET A 1 -26.64 -19.63 -17.11
N ASP A 2 -25.54 -19.03 -17.55
CA ASP A 2 -24.61 -18.33 -16.65
C ASP A 2 -25.29 -17.03 -16.18
N THR A 3 -25.60 -16.97 -14.89
CA THR A 3 -26.06 -15.74 -14.26
C THR A 3 -24.89 -14.75 -14.34
N PRO A 4 -25.03 -13.60 -14.99
CA PRO A 4 -23.95 -12.61 -15.02
C PRO A 4 -23.66 -12.21 -13.60
N VAL A 5 -22.38 -12.33 -13.19
CA VAL A 5 -21.88 -11.74 -11.94
C VAL A 5 -22.11 -10.25 -12.07
N LEU A 6 -23.16 -9.73 -11.45
CA LEU A 6 -23.41 -8.30 -11.33
C LEU A 6 -22.23 -7.70 -10.56
N ILE A 7 -21.30 -7.11 -11.29
CA ILE A 7 -20.23 -6.30 -10.69
C ILE A 7 -20.95 -5.07 -10.16
N THR A 8 -21.20 -5.02 -8.86
CA THR A 8 -21.78 -3.86 -8.20
C THR A 8 -20.81 -2.70 -8.38
N ALA A 9 -21.28 -1.63 -9.04
CA ALA A 9 -20.49 -0.42 -9.16
C ALA A 9 -20.15 0.10 -7.76
N THR A 10 -18.91 0.57 -7.57
CA THR A 10 -18.45 1.05 -6.25
C THR A 10 -17.70 2.37 -6.42
N LEU A 11 -18.11 3.37 -5.66
CA LEU A 11 -17.38 4.63 -5.47
C LEU A 11 -16.50 4.51 -4.23
N HIS A 12 -15.22 4.77 -4.42
CA HIS A 12 -14.24 4.77 -3.35
C HIS A 12 -14.04 6.18 -2.82
N VAL A 13 -14.37 6.39 -1.56
CA VAL A 13 -14.33 7.69 -0.89
C VAL A 13 -13.23 7.67 0.17
N GLU A 14 -12.32 8.62 0.10
CA GLU A 14 -11.23 8.79 1.06
C GLU A 14 -11.50 10.00 1.94
N VAL A 15 -11.62 9.79 3.25
CA VAL A 15 -11.93 10.81 4.24
C VAL A 15 -10.73 11.04 5.14
N GLN A 16 -10.07 12.18 4.97
CA GLN A 16 -8.98 12.59 5.83
C GLN A 16 -9.53 13.24 7.10
N LEU A 17 -9.13 12.71 8.24
CA LEU A 17 -9.49 13.25 9.56
C LEU A 17 -8.43 14.25 10.06
N SER A 18 -8.87 15.29 10.77
CA SER A 18 -8.01 16.37 11.23
C SER A 18 -7.31 16.07 12.56
N ASN A 19 -7.80 15.11 13.35
CA ASN A 19 -7.36 14.90 14.73
C ASN A 19 -6.99 13.44 15.01
N SER A 20 -5.92 13.26 15.79
CA SER A 20 -5.48 11.94 16.28
C SER A 20 -6.50 11.28 17.24
N ALA A 21 -7.36 12.05 17.91
CA ALA A 21 -8.46 11.50 18.72
C ALA A 21 -9.48 10.72 17.88
N ALA A 22 -9.58 11.01 16.57
CA ALA A 22 -10.43 10.28 15.62
C ALA A 22 -9.85 8.94 15.17
N ARG A 23 -8.72 8.50 15.73
CA ARG A 23 -8.08 7.20 15.40
C ARG A 23 -8.77 6.00 16.06
N THR A 24 -9.75 6.20 16.93
CA THR A 24 -10.48 5.09 17.53
C THR A 24 -11.40 4.44 16.49
N PRO A 25 -11.48 3.09 16.44
CA PRO A 25 -12.34 2.40 15.48
C PRO A 25 -13.80 2.84 15.51
N GLU A 26 -14.31 3.15 16.71
CA GLU A 26 -15.68 3.64 16.91
C GLU A 26 -15.91 5.02 16.30
N ALA A 27 -14.97 5.96 16.51
CA ALA A 27 -15.07 7.31 15.92
C ALA A 27 -14.97 7.24 14.39
N GLN A 28 -14.10 6.38 13.86
CA GLN A 28 -13.97 6.17 12.43
C GLN A 28 -15.23 5.56 11.82
N ALA A 29 -15.83 4.55 12.46
CA ALA A 29 -17.07 3.94 12.01
C ALA A 29 -18.23 4.94 11.99
N LYS A 30 -18.34 5.78 13.04
CA LYS A 30 -19.34 6.86 13.11
C LYS A 30 -19.16 7.87 11.97
N THR A 31 -17.94 8.35 11.76
CA THR A 31 -17.64 9.31 10.68
C THR A 31 -17.92 8.71 9.30
N ARG A 32 -17.62 7.41 9.08
CA ARG A 32 -17.97 6.72 7.84
C ARG A 32 -19.47 6.72 7.59
N ALA A 33 -20.28 6.37 8.58
CA ALA A 33 -21.73 6.38 8.47
C ALA A 33 -22.25 7.79 8.16
N GLU A 34 -21.80 8.80 8.91
CA GLU A 34 -22.19 10.20 8.69
C GLU A 34 -21.85 10.69 7.27
N VAL A 35 -20.63 10.41 6.77
CA VAL A 35 -20.23 10.80 5.41
C VAL A 35 -21.03 10.04 4.36
N THR A 36 -21.28 8.75 4.56
CA THR A 36 -22.10 7.95 3.66
C THR A 36 -23.51 8.52 3.52
N ASP A 37 -24.18 8.81 4.65
CA ASP A 37 -25.52 9.36 4.68
C ASP A 37 -25.57 10.75 4.02
N LEU A 38 -24.56 11.59 4.26
CA LEU A 38 -24.48 12.92 3.65
C LEU A 38 -24.28 12.86 2.13
N ILE A 39 -23.41 11.95 1.65
CA ILE A 39 -23.21 11.78 0.20
C ILE A 39 -24.52 11.29 -0.44
N GLN A 40 -25.19 10.31 0.14
CA GLN A 40 -26.42 9.75 -0.38
C GLN A 40 -27.60 10.74 -0.35
N SER A 41 -27.61 11.66 0.63
CA SER A 41 -28.70 12.61 0.78
C SER A 41 -28.54 13.88 -0.05
N ASN A 42 -27.29 14.30 -0.32
CA ASN A 42 -27.02 15.61 -0.92
C ASN A 42 -26.63 15.54 -2.40
N TYR A 43 -26.29 14.35 -2.91
CA TYR A 43 -25.80 14.21 -4.28
C TYR A 43 -26.54 13.12 -5.03
N ASP A 44 -27.02 13.43 -6.23
CA ASP A 44 -27.52 12.44 -7.19
C ASP A 44 -26.36 11.83 -7.99
N THR A 45 -25.38 12.68 -8.32
CA THR A 45 -24.17 12.30 -9.07
C THR A 45 -22.94 12.98 -8.48
N VAL A 46 -21.77 12.36 -8.58
CA VAL A 46 -20.48 12.93 -8.18
C VAL A 46 -19.44 12.76 -9.28
N HIS A 47 -18.42 13.60 -9.26
CA HIS A 47 -17.22 13.44 -10.09
C HIS A 47 -16.04 13.00 -9.22
N LEU A 48 -15.00 12.45 -9.86
CA LEU A 48 -13.75 12.15 -9.16
C LEU A 48 -13.08 13.45 -8.74
N GLY A 49 -12.63 13.51 -7.50
CA GLY A 49 -11.99 14.69 -6.93
C GLY A 49 -12.51 15.03 -5.54
N ARG A 50 -12.16 16.20 -5.07
CA ARG A 50 -12.51 16.69 -3.73
C ARG A 50 -13.93 17.21 -3.67
N LEU A 51 -14.65 16.84 -2.61
CA LEU A 51 -15.95 17.40 -2.26
C LEU A 51 -15.75 18.54 -1.25
N GLU A 52 -15.83 19.80 -1.72
CA GLU A 52 -15.52 20.97 -0.90
C GLU A 52 -16.54 21.17 0.24
N ASP A 53 -17.81 20.90 0.00
CA ASP A 53 -18.90 21.12 0.95
C ASP A 53 -18.76 20.25 2.22
N LEU A 54 -18.20 19.05 2.08
CA LEU A 54 -18.05 18.10 3.19
C LEU A 54 -16.79 18.35 4.02
N GLY A 55 -15.85 19.16 3.54
CA GLY A 55 -14.65 19.54 4.29
C GLY A 55 -14.91 20.47 5.48
N GLN A 56 -16.13 20.96 5.65
CA GLN A 56 -16.55 21.82 6.79
C GLN A 56 -17.05 21.03 8.01
N LEU A 57 -17.17 19.71 7.88
CA LEU A 57 -17.61 18.87 9.00
C LEU A 57 -16.55 18.83 10.12
N PRO A 58 -16.97 18.80 11.40
CA PRO A 58 -16.06 18.72 12.53
C PRO A 58 -15.20 17.45 12.43
N ASN A 59 -13.89 17.59 12.64
CA ASN A 59 -12.87 16.55 12.56
C ASN A 59 -12.59 16.00 11.12
N ILE A 60 -13.22 16.50 10.09
CA ILE A 60 -12.91 16.17 8.70
C ILE A 60 -12.05 17.28 8.10
N ARG A 61 -10.95 16.91 7.48
CA ARG A 61 -10.07 17.83 6.75
C ARG A 61 -10.39 17.86 5.26
N SER A 62 -10.68 16.70 4.69
CA SER A 62 -11.06 16.59 3.29
C SER A 62 -11.83 15.29 3.03
N VAL A 63 -12.71 15.35 2.04
CA VAL A 63 -13.41 14.19 1.46
C VAL A 63 -13.10 14.16 -0.02
N VAL A 64 -12.61 13.04 -0.52
CA VAL A 64 -12.21 12.87 -1.92
C VAL A 64 -12.90 11.64 -2.50
N ILE A 65 -13.59 11.80 -3.62
CA ILE A 65 -14.02 10.67 -4.45
C ILE A 65 -12.80 10.22 -5.25
N ALA A 66 -12.13 9.19 -4.77
CA ALA A 66 -10.81 8.82 -5.24
C ALA A 66 -10.85 7.89 -6.46
N ASP A 67 -11.91 7.10 -6.60
CA ASP A 67 -12.02 6.12 -7.68
C ASP A 67 -13.44 5.62 -7.87
N TYR A 68 -13.73 5.11 -9.08
CA TYR A 68 -14.98 4.43 -9.41
C TYR A 68 -14.70 3.10 -10.10
N THR A 69 -15.23 2.02 -9.57
CA THR A 69 -15.14 0.68 -10.14
C THR A 69 -16.52 0.23 -10.62
N GLY A 70 -16.85 0.59 -11.83
CA GLY A 70 -18.11 0.25 -12.51
C GLY A 70 -17.94 0.40 -14.01
N PRO A 71 -19.05 0.34 -14.77
CA PRO A 71 -19.05 0.65 -16.19
C PRO A 71 -18.51 2.07 -16.42
N PRO A 72 -17.75 2.31 -17.50
CA PRO A 72 -17.24 3.65 -17.79
C PRO A 72 -18.39 4.62 -18.09
N GLU A 73 -18.38 5.77 -17.43
CA GLU A 73 -19.34 6.85 -17.66
C GLU A 73 -18.72 7.91 -18.56
N ALA A 74 -19.37 8.17 -19.70
CA ALA A 74 -18.85 9.10 -20.70
C ALA A 74 -18.86 10.57 -20.21
N THR A 75 -19.70 10.90 -19.24
CA THR A 75 -19.84 12.26 -18.71
C THR A 75 -18.82 12.61 -17.64
N GLY A 76 -18.10 11.60 -17.07
CA GLY A 76 -17.23 11.78 -15.91
C GLY A 76 -17.97 12.03 -14.60
N TYR A 77 -19.32 11.97 -14.63
CA TYR A 77 -20.17 12.01 -13.44
C TYR A 77 -20.74 10.62 -13.15
N TYR A 78 -20.67 10.20 -11.92
CA TYR A 78 -21.01 8.85 -11.48
C TYR A 78 -22.28 8.91 -10.61
N PRO A 79 -23.30 8.08 -10.89
CA PRO A 79 -24.53 8.07 -10.11
C PRO A 79 -24.30 7.50 -8.70
N ILE A 80 -24.91 8.11 -7.70
CA ILE A 80 -24.93 7.60 -6.32
C ILE A 80 -25.97 6.46 -6.21
N ALA A 81 -27.13 6.64 -6.84
CA ALA A 81 -28.19 5.65 -6.81
C ALA A 81 -27.73 4.33 -7.47
N GLY A 82 -27.83 3.22 -6.73
CA GLY A 82 -27.43 1.90 -7.21
C GLY A 82 -25.92 1.63 -7.17
N THR A 83 -25.12 2.56 -6.66
CA THR A 83 -23.66 2.43 -6.49
C THR A 83 -23.31 2.21 -5.02
N ALA A 84 -22.47 1.23 -4.73
CA ALA A 84 -21.95 1.03 -3.38
C ALA A 84 -20.93 2.13 -3.03
N LEU A 85 -20.98 2.64 -1.81
CA LEU A 85 -19.99 3.57 -1.28
C LEU A 85 -19.01 2.82 -0.39
N ASP A 86 -17.74 2.83 -0.78
CA ASP A 86 -16.61 2.32 0.03
C ASP A 86 -15.88 3.52 0.65
N VAL A 87 -16.29 3.88 1.87
CA VAL A 87 -15.78 5.05 2.59
C VAL A 87 -14.64 4.64 3.52
N GLN A 88 -13.43 5.09 3.23
CA GLN A 88 -12.24 4.85 4.02
C GLN A 88 -11.83 6.11 4.78
N THR A 89 -11.68 5.98 6.10
CA THR A 89 -11.26 7.09 6.97
C THR A 89 -9.80 6.92 7.39
N TYR A 90 -9.02 7.98 7.36
CA TYR A 90 -7.62 7.92 7.73
C TYR A 90 -7.12 9.22 8.39
N VAL A 91 -6.03 9.10 9.15
CA VAL A 91 -5.30 10.23 9.75
C VAL A 91 -3.87 10.16 9.26
N LEU A 92 -3.39 11.26 8.68
CA LEU A 92 -1.98 11.36 8.30
C LEU A 92 -1.09 11.36 9.54
N ARG A 93 0.00 10.60 9.47
CA ARG A 93 1.04 10.56 10.50
C ARG A 93 2.13 11.57 10.14
N SER A 94 2.65 12.27 11.14
CA SER A 94 3.84 13.11 10.98
C SER A 94 5.10 12.34 11.38
N GLU A 95 6.27 12.83 10.98
CA GLU A 95 7.56 12.25 11.41
C GLU A 95 7.78 12.35 12.93
N ASP A 96 7.05 13.22 13.61
CA ASP A 96 7.11 13.39 15.07
C ASP A 96 6.27 12.37 15.86
N ASP A 97 5.43 11.59 15.19
CA ASP A 97 4.72 10.47 15.81
C ASP A 97 5.74 9.39 16.23
N LYS A 98 6.16 9.45 17.49
CA LYS A 98 7.30 8.71 18.11
C LYS A 98 7.20 7.18 18.10
N GLY A 99 6.25 6.61 17.33
CA GLY A 99 5.96 5.18 17.36
C GLY A 99 6.91 4.30 16.57
N ASP A 100 7.55 4.78 15.51
CA ASP A 100 8.22 3.86 14.55
C ASP A 100 9.48 4.46 13.88
N ARG A 101 10.20 5.36 14.57
CA ARG A 101 11.53 5.84 14.10
C ARG A 101 12.60 4.75 14.23
N ARG A 102 12.36 3.58 13.69
CA ARG A 102 13.42 2.58 13.53
C ARG A 102 13.93 2.64 12.10
N SER A 103 14.82 3.63 11.83
CA SER A 103 15.74 3.42 10.71
C SER A 103 16.39 2.07 10.93
N ILE A 104 16.42 1.22 9.90
CA ILE A 104 17.20 -0.01 9.94
C ILE A 104 18.67 0.44 9.89
N ARG A 105 19.22 0.76 11.06
CA ARG A 105 20.63 1.10 11.26
C ARG A 105 21.35 -0.15 11.74
N ARG A 106 22.57 -0.31 11.32
CA ARG A 106 23.51 -1.23 11.96
C ARG A 106 23.95 -0.58 13.28
N ASP A 107 23.89 -1.30 14.40
CA ASP A 107 24.48 -0.83 15.66
C ASP A 107 25.98 -0.57 15.41
N GLY A 108 26.40 0.67 15.47
CA GLY A 108 27.82 1.06 15.47
C GLY A 108 28.28 1.98 14.35
N ASP A 109 27.53 2.20 13.26
CA ASP A 109 27.98 3.04 12.14
C ASP A 109 27.17 4.34 12.00
N ASN A 110 27.87 5.47 12.09
CA ASN A 110 27.34 6.81 11.95
C ASN A 110 27.03 7.24 10.50
N GLU A 111 27.18 6.34 9.51
CA GLU A 111 27.09 6.70 8.11
C GLU A 111 26.26 5.72 7.26
N GLY A 112 25.11 6.22 6.80
CA GLY A 112 24.31 5.63 5.71
C GLY A 112 23.15 4.75 6.16
N THR A 113 21.97 5.33 6.17
CA THR A 113 20.71 4.60 6.35
C THR A 113 20.50 3.64 5.18
N GLN A 114 20.53 2.33 5.41
CA GLN A 114 20.38 1.28 4.39
C GLN A 114 18.94 1.12 3.96
N ALA A 115 18.01 1.39 4.87
CA ALA A 115 16.59 1.39 4.59
C ALA A 115 15.90 2.46 5.43
N ARG A 116 14.97 3.17 4.80
CA ARG A 116 14.10 4.14 5.45
C ARG A 116 12.77 3.48 5.76
N VAL A 117 12.29 3.63 7.00
CA VAL A 117 11.01 3.10 7.45
C VAL A 117 10.05 4.27 7.70
N ILE A 118 8.90 4.26 7.05
CA ILE A 118 7.89 5.31 7.12
C ILE A 118 6.57 4.69 7.54
N ALA A 119 5.98 5.19 8.63
CA ALA A 119 4.64 4.77 9.04
C ALA A 119 3.58 5.40 8.11
N LEU A 120 2.66 4.60 7.61
CA LEU A 120 1.62 5.00 6.67
C LEU A 120 0.24 5.10 7.36
N PRO A 121 -0.70 5.91 6.81
CA PRO A 121 -0.47 6.96 5.82
C PRO A 121 0.31 8.14 6.43
N ASN A 122 1.15 8.80 5.63
CA ASN A 122 2.10 9.80 6.09
C ASN A 122 1.93 11.14 5.37
N VAL A 123 2.18 12.25 6.09
CA VAL A 123 2.09 13.62 5.53
C VAL A 123 3.08 13.82 4.39
N VAL A 124 4.29 13.26 4.49
CA VAL A 124 5.36 13.43 3.48
C VAL A 124 4.96 12.87 2.10
N LEU A 125 4.06 11.88 2.09
CA LEU A 125 3.61 11.20 0.85
C LEU A 125 2.23 11.67 0.37
N ASN A 126 1.66 12.70 1.03
CA ASN A 126 0.28 13.10 0.77
C ASN A 126 0.06 13.58 -0.66
N ASP A 127 1.01 14.32 -1.19
CA ASP A 127 0.87 14.97 -2.50
C ASP A 127 1.47 14.14 -3.66
N ASP A 128 2.11 13.00 -3.33
CA ASP A 128 2.78 12.16 -4.34
C ASP A 128 1.81 11.65 -5.40
N TRP A 129 0.58 11.26 -5.01
CA TRP A 129 -0.43 10.76 -5.96
C TRP A 129 -0.90 11.83 -6.93
N ASP A 130 -1.19 13.03 -6.44
CA ASP A 130 -1.73 14.13 -7.24
C ASP A 130 -0.65 14.78 -8.12
N SER A 131 0.63 14.57 -7.79
CA SER A 131 1.78 15.02 -8.60
C SER A 131 2.02 14.15 -9.85
N LEU A 132 1.41 12.97 -9.93
CA LEU A 132 1.60 12.03 -11.03
C LEU A 132 0.69 12.38 -12.21
N VAL A 133 1.29 12.54 -13.37
CA VAL A 133 0.59 12.74 -14.65
C VAL A 133 0.92 11.58 -15.57
N PHE A 134 -0.09 10.81 -15.96
CA PHE A 134 0.02 9.69 -16.89
C PHE A 134 -0.97 9.90 -18.04
N ASP A 135 -0.61 9.45 -19.22
CA ASP A 135 -1.49 9.51 -20.41
C ASP A 135 -2.69 8.56 -20.28
N ASP A 136 -2.58 7.54 -19.42
CA ASP A 136 -3.62 6.54 -19.19
C ASP A 136 -3.94 6.40 -17.68
N ALA A 137 -4.95 5.60 -17.38
CA ALA A 137 -5.35 5.27 -16.01
C ALA A 137 -4.47 4.20 -15.34
N LEU A 138 -3.19 4.07 -15.72
CA LEU A 138 -2.26 3.06 -15.19
C LEU A 138 -2.18 3.07 -13.66
N PRO A 139 -2.00 4.22 -12.97
CA PRO A 139 -1.92 4.25 -11.51
C PRO A 139 -3.17 3.69 -10.83
N SER A 140 -4.35 4.12 -11.27
CA SER A 140 -5.63 3.67 -10.71
C SER A 140 -5.89 2.19 -10.99
N ARG A 141 -5.57 1.71 -12.18
CA ARG A 141 -5.68 0.28 -12.54
C ARG A 141 -4.76 -0.58 -11.68
N LEU A 142 -3.52 -0.12 -11.48
CA LEU A 142 -2.53 -0.82 -10.66
C LEU A 142 -2.97 -0.84 -9.18
N LEU A 143 -3.46 0.29 -8.66
CA LEU A 143 -4.01 0.37 -7.30
C LEU A 143 -5.15 -0.62 -7.10
N ARG A 144 -6.13 -0.65 -8.02
CA ARG A 144 -7.26 -1.61 -7.96
C ARG A 144 -6.79 -3.06 -7.98
N TYR A 145 -5.81 -3.38 -8.84
CA TYR A 145 -5.23 -4.71 -8.90
C TYR A 145 -4.59 -5.11 -7.56
N LEU A 146 -3.76 -4.23 -7.00
CA LEU A 146 -3.06 -4.49 -5.74
C LEU A 146 -4.02 -4.60 -4.55
N VAL A 147 -5.04 -3.73 -4.45
CA VAL A 147 -6.07 -3.80 -3.41
C VAL A 147 -6.82 -5.14 -3.48
N ARG A 148 -7.23 -5.57 -4.68
CA ARG A 148 -7.89 -6.86 -4.87
C ARG A 148 -6.99 -8.03 -4.51
N MET A 149 -5.75 -7.99 -4.96
CA MET A 149 -4.76 -9.03 -4.69
C MET A 149 -4.53 -9.19 -3.18
N VAL A 150 -4.23 -8.10 -2.48
CA VAL A 150 -3.99 -8.13 -1.03
C VAL A 150 -5.26 -8.46 -0.25
N GLY A 151 -6.40 -7.91 -0.65
CA GLY A 151 -7.69 -8.19 -0.02
C GLY A 151 -8.12 -9.66 -0.14
N MET A 152 -7.74 -10.35 -1.22
CA MET A 152 -7.98 -11.79 -1.34
C MET A 152 -7.09 -12.61 -0.41
N MET A 153 -5.86 -12.18 -0.16
CA MET A 153 -4.95 -12.88 0.76
C MET A 153 -5.46 -12.92 2.21
N GLY A 154 -6.24 -11.92 2.63
CA GLY A 154 -6.82 -11.85 3.97
C GLY A 154 -8.10 -12.67 4.16
N LYS A 155 -8.64 -13.34 3.13
CA LYS A 155 -9.89 -14.08 3.25
C LYS A 155 -9.67 -15.46 3.85
N PRO A 156 -10.39 -15.82 4.94
CA PRO A 156 -10.33 -17.16 5.50
C PRO A 156 -10.87 -18.18 4.48
N GLY A 157 -10.22 -19.34 4.38
CA GLY A 157 -10.62 -20.42 3.47
C GLY A 157 -9.92 -20.46 2.12
N LEU A 158 -9.15 -19.45 1.74
CA LEU A 158 -8.27 -19.53 0.58
C LEU A 158 -6.95 -20.24 0.97
N ASN A 159 -6.72 -21.41 0.37
CA ASN A 159 -5.44 -22.11 0.54
C ASN A 159 -4.37 -21.39 -0.31
N LEU A 160 -3.69 -20.42 0.30
CA LEU A 160 -2.64 -19.61 -0.35
C LEU A 160 -1.44 -20.45 -0.85
N ALA A 161 -1.26 -21.65 -0.28
CA ALA A 161 -0.21 -22.57 -0.73
C ALA A 161 -0.50 -23.16 -2.12
N THR A 162 -1.77 -23.23 -2.52
CA THR A 162 -2.18 -23.71 -3.84
C THR A 162 -2.04 -22.63 -4.93
N PHE A 163 -2.11 -21.35 -4.52
CA PHE A 163 -1.95 -20.20 -5.41
C PHE A 163 -0.57 -19.62 -5.22
N ASN A 164 0.30 -19.77 -6.20
CA ASN A 164 1.61 -19.10 -6.20
C ASN A 164 1.42 -17.60 -6.47
N TRP A 165 0.98 -16.87 -5.44
CA TRP A 165 0.74 -15.44 -5.54
C TRP A 165 2.05 -14.69 -5.63
N ASN A 166 2.26 -14.03 -6.74
CA ASN A 166 3.39 -13.14 -6.90
C ASN A 166 3.13 -11.83 -6.15
N LYS A 167 3.78 -11.65 -5.01
CA LYS A 167 3.69 -10.44 -4.18
C LYS A 167 4.61 -9.31 -4.68
N ILE A 168 5.25 -9.50 -5.83
CA ILE A 168 6.23 -8.56 -6.39
C ILE A 168 5.59 -7.84 -7.58
N CYS A 169 5.64 -6.52 -7.54
CA CYS A 169 5.30 -5.66 -8.67
C CYS A 169 6.58 -5.00 -9.19
N LEU A 170 6.91 -5.23 -10.45
CA LEU A 170 8.07 -4.63 -11.11
C LEU A 170 7.61 -3.46 -11.98
N LEU A 171 8.11 -2.25 -11.66
CA LEU A 171 7.90 -1.06 -12.48
C LEU A 171 9.14 -0.81 -13.34
N HIS A 172 8.95 -0.85 -14.66
CA HIS A 172 9.99 -0.60 -15.65
C HIS A 172 9.66 0.67 -16.45
N GLY A 173 10.68 1.42 -16.85
CA GLY A 173 10.52 2.62 -17.68
C GLY A 173 11.76 3.50 -17.67
N PRO A 174 11.82 4.55 -18.52
CA PRO A 174 12.97 5.44 -18.63
C PRO A 174 13.21 6.24 -17.34
N PRO A 175 14.43 6.76 -17.12
CA PRO A 175 14.73 7.65 -16.02
C PRO A 175 13.78 8.86 -16.02
N GLY A 176 13.36 9.31 -14.84
CA GLY A 176 12.44 10.45 -14.70
C GLY A 176 10.95 10.15 -14.97
N SER A 177 10.56 8.92 -15.30
CA SER A 177 9.15 8.55 -15.57
C SER A 177 8.25 8.46 -14.32
N GLY A 178 8.69 8.94 -13.16
CA GLY A 178 7.86 8.98 -11.94
C GLY A 178 7.72 7.65 -11.18
N ARG A 179 8.49 6.61 -11.53
CA ARG A 179 8.39 5.26 -10.91
C ARG A 179 8.50 5.27 -9.39
N SER A 180 9.46 6.01 -8.83
CA SER A 180 9.64 6.10 -7.36
C SER A 180 8.45 6.77 -6.70
N THR A 181 8.00 7.88 -7.28
CA THR A 181 6.82 8.61 -6.80
C THR A 181 5.59 7.72 -6.88
N LEU A 182 5.43 6.96 -7.98
CA LEU A 182 4.33 6.01 -8.12
C LEU A 182 4.38 4.90 -7.06
N CYS A 183 5.56 4.33 -6.76
CA CYS A 183 5.68 3.32 -5.69
C CYS A 183 5.26 3.85 -4.33
N ARG A 184 5.70 5.07 -3.97
CA ARG A 184 5.33 5.73 -2.71
C ARG A 184 3.84 6.08 -2.67
N ALA A 185 3.34 6.66 -3.73
CA ALA A 185 1.93 6.99 -3.87
C ALA A 185 1.03 5.76 -3.76
N LEU A 186 1.40 4.64 -4.40
CA LEU A 186 0.70 3.36 -4.27
C LEU A 186 0.75 2.82 -2.83
N ALA A 187 1.90 2.89 -2.15
CA ALA A 187 2.01 2.46 -0.76
C ALA A 187 1.08 3.28 0.15
N GLN A 188 1.03 4.60 -0.04
CA GLN A 188 0.12 5.51 0.67
C GLN A 188 -1.34 5.12 0.41
N LYS A 189 -1.76 5.04 -0.85
CA LYS A 189 -3.14 4.71 -1.25
C LYS A 189 -3.56 3.31 -0.80
N LEU A 190 -2.67 2.33 -0.88
CA LEU A 190 -2.92 0.99 -0.36
C LEU A 190 -3.16 0.99 1.15
N SER A 191 -2.37 1.76 1.91
CA SER A 191 -2.56 1.86 3.36
C SER A 191 -3.90 2.48 3.75
N ILE A 192 -4.44 3.39 2.93
CA ILE A 192 -5.78 3.98 3.12
C ILE A 192 -6.86 2.95 2.76
N ARG A 193 -6.77 2.35 1.56
CA ARG A 193 -7.78 1.41 1.04
C ARG A 193 -7.89 0.10 1.83
N LEU A 194 -6.81 -0.32 2.45
CA LEU A 194 -6.73 -1.55 3.25
C LEU A 194 -6.80 -1.27 4.76
N GLY A 195 -7.08 -0.03 5.16
CA GLY A 195 -7.07 0.42 6.56
C GLY A 195 -8.00 -0.37 7.48
N ASP A 196 -9.12 -0.87 6.96
CA ASP A 196 -10.05 -1.72 7.72
C ASP A 196 -9.50 -3.13 7.97
N THR A 197 -8.73 -3.66 7.02
CA THR A 197 -8.11 -4.97 7.15
C THR A 197 -6.78 -4.88 7.91
N PHE A 198 -6.01 -3.82 7.67
CA PHE A 198 -4.70 -3.59 8.27
C PHE A 198 -4.62 -2.19 8.87
N PRO A 199 -4.98 -2.04 10.15
CA PRO A 199 -4.98 -0.72 10.82
C PRO A 199 -3.59 -0.08 10.93
N LYS A 200 -2.55 -0.87 10.76
CA LYS A 200 -1.16 -0.40 10.74
C LYS A 200 -0.54 -0.69 9.38
N ALA A 201 0.10 0.30 8.80
CA ALA A 201 0.86 0.12 7.57
C ALA A 201 2.22 0.80 7.67
N THR A 202 3.21 0.22 6.98
CA THR A 202 4.59 0.73 6.99
C THR A 202 5.19 0.58 5.60
N LEU A 203 5.84 1.63 5.13
CA LEU A 203 6.69 1.62 3.95
C LEU A 203 8.15 1.45 4.37
N VAL A 204 8.85 0.51 3.73
CA VAL A 204 10.29 0.32 3.87
C VAL A 204 10.93 0.61 2.51
N GLU A 205 11.70 1.69 2.42
CA GLU A 205 12.44 2.07 1.21
C GLU A 205 13.88 1.56 1.32
N ILE A 206 14.30 0.74 0.37
CA ILE A 206 15.65 0.16 0.30
C ILE A 206 16.36 0.71 -0.93
N ASN A 207 17.54 1.29 -0.73
CA ASN A 207 18.42 1.69 -1.82
C ASN A 207 19.43 0.58 -2.08
N ALA A 208 19.28 -0.14 -3.20
CA ALA A 208 20.12 -1.27 -3.54
C ALA A 208 21.58 -0.87 -3.81
N ASN A 209 21.81 0.27 -4.45
CA ASN A 209 23.16 0.77 -4.71
C ASN A 209 23.92 1.13 -3.42
N ALA A 210 23.24 1.77 -2.47
CA ALA A 210 23.83 2.09 -1.18
C ALA A 210 24.23 0.84 -0.39
N MET A 211 23.49 -0.26 -0.57
CA MET A 211 23.81 -1.54 0.06
C MET A 211 25.01 -2.24 -0.56
N LEU A 212 25.21 -2.10 -1.87
CA LEU A 212 26.25 -2.80 -2.61
C LEU A 212 27.57 -2.02 -2.67
N SER A 213 27.52 -0.68 -2.70
CA SER A 213 28.70 0.17 -2.88
C SER A 213 29.64 0.19 -1.67
N LYS A 214 29.12 0.05 -0.46
CA LYS A 214 29.89 0.16 0.79
C LYS A 214 30.59 -1.15 1.23
N TYR A 215 30.11 -2.32 0.76
CA TYR A 215 30.53 -3.61 1.33
C TYR A 215 30.77 -4.67 0.27
N PHE A 216 31.78 -4.45 -0.56
CA PHE A 216 32.28 -5.46 -1.52
C PHE A 216 32.77 -6.70 -0.73
N GLY A 217 31.94 -7.75 -0.69
CA GLY A 217 32.22 -9.01 0.04
C GLY A 217 31.24 -9.35 1.16
N GLU A 218 30.54 -8.37 1.77
CA GLU A 218 29.54 -8.61 2.83
C GLU A 218 28.09 -8.26 2.41
N SER A 219 27.92 -7.85 1.15
CA SER A 219 26.61 -7.41 0.62
C SER A 219 25.51 -8.46 0.78
N GLY A 220 25.84 -9.75 0.66
CA GLY A 220 24.88 -10.85 0.86
C GLY A 220 24.30 -10.88 2.28
N LYS A 221 25.14 -10.79 3.29
CA LYS A 221 24.74 -10.77 4.71
C LYS A 221 23.92 -9.54 5.05
N LEU A 222 24.25 -8.42 4.42
CA LEU A 222 23.56 -7.15 4.63
C LEU A 222 22.15 -7.19 4.05
N ILE A 223 22.00 -7.71 2.85
CA ILE A 223 20.70 -7.94 2.22
C ILE A 223 19.86 -8.87 3.11
N GLU A 224 20.41 -10.02 3.51
CA GLU A 224 19.74 -10.98 4.39
C GLU A 224 19.28 -10.33 5.69
N SER A 225 20.16 -9.61 6.41
CA SER A 225 19.81 -8.94 7.67
C SER A 225 18.74 -7.85 7.48
N THR A 226 18.70 -7.19 6.33
CA THR A 226 17.67 -6.19 6.02
C THR A 226 16.33 -6.86 5.79
N PHE A 227 16.29 -7.96 5.03
CA PHE A 227 15.06 -8.72 4.82
C PHE A 227 14.55 -9.39 6.10
N ASP A 228 15.43 -9.88 6.98
CA ASP A 228 15.07 -10.41 8.30
C ASP A 228 14.36 -9.34 9.16
N LYS A 229 14.86 -8.10 9.12
CA LYS A 229 14.21 -6.97 9.80
C LYS A 229 12.85 -6.64 9.18
N VAL A 230 12.74 -6.64 7.85
CA VAL A 230 11.45 -6.47 7.16
C VAL A 230 10.48 -7.57 7.56
N GLN A 231 10.93 -8.81 7.56
CA GLN A 231 10.10 -9.95 7.98
C GLN A 231 9.66 -9.82 9.44
N SER A 232 10.54 -9.33 10.32
CA SER A 232 10.18 -9.06 11.72
C SER A 232 9.09 -7.99 11.86
N LEU A 233 9.10 -6.96 11.01
CA LEU A 233 8.04 -5.94 10.95
C LEU A 233 6.71 -6.52 10.44
N ALA A 234 6.78 -7.50 9.55
CA ALA A 234 5.61 -8.14 8.95
C ALA A 234 4.99 -9.28 9.82
N ARG A 235 5.58 -9.62 10.97
CA ARG A 235 5.03 -10.65 11.87
C ARG A 235 3.72 -10.25 12.56
N ASP A 236 3.46 -8.94 12.71
CA ASP A 236 2.19 -8.45 13.28
C ASP A 236 1.06 -8.66 12.24
N PRO A 237 0.05 -9.51 12.48
CA PRO A 237 -1.02 -9.79 11.53
C PRO A 237 -1.90 -8.57 11.22
N MET A 238 -1.87 -7.57 12.08
CA MET A 238 -2.61 -6.32 11.89
C MET A 238 -1.79 -5.27 11.12
N LYS A 239 -0.60 -5.64 10.66
CA LYS A 239 0.34 -4.72 10.01
C LYS A 239 0.57 -5.10 8.55
N PHE A 240 0.38 -4.15 7.66
CA PHE A 240 0.72 -4.24 6.25
C PHE A 240 2.09 -3.60 6.00
N VAL A 241 3.00 -4.32 5.39
CA VAL A 241 4.34 -3.82 5.08
C VAL A 241 4.54 -3.78 3.57
N VAL A 242 4.84 -2.59 3.07
CA VAL A 242 5.24 -2.37 1.68
C VAL A 242 6.75 -2.16 1.64
N VAL A 243 7.44 -2.92 0.81
CA VAL A 243 8.87 -2.75 0.58
C VAL A 243 9.07 -2.20 -0.82
N VAL A 244 9.75 -1.08 -0.92
CA VAL A 244 10.16 -0.48 -2.19
C VAL A 244 11.68 -0.62 -2.31
N ILE A 245 12.12 -1.31 -3.35
CA ILE A 245 13.55 -1.46 -3.66
C ILE A 245 13.84 -0.62 -4.89
N ASP A 246 14.70 0.37 -4.70
CA ASP A 246 15.17 1.22 -5.78
C ASP A 246 16.45 0.63 -6.40
N GLU A 247 16.58 0.76 -7.72
CA GLU A 247 17.75 0.32 -8.47
C GLU A 247 18.07 -1.19 -8.28
N VAL A 248 17.02 -2.00 -8.34
CA VAL A 248 17.11 -3.46 -8.12
C VAL A 248 18.06 -4.16 -9.10
N GLU A 249 18.32 -3.56 -10.27
CA GLU A 249 19.30 -4.01 -11.25
C GLU A 249 20.71 -4.09 -10.66
N ALA A 250 21.04 -3.26 -9.67
CA ALA A 250 22.30 -3.33 -8.98
C ALA A 250 22.50 -4.69 -8.27
N ILE A 251 21.42 -5.24 -7.70
CA ILE A 251 21.43 -6.56 -7.07
C ILE A 251 21.44 -7.67 -8.14
N ALA A 252 20.66 -7.50 -9.21
CA ALA A 252 20.53 -8.51 -10.26
C ALA A 252 21.78 -8.62 -11.14
N SER A 253 22.45 -7.50 -11.45
CA SER A 253 23.61 -7.45 -12.33
C SER A 253 24.93 -7.91 -11.67
N SER A 254 24.96 -8.12 -10.37
CA SER A 254 26.15 -8.64 -9.67
C SER A 254 26.63 -10.00 -10.21
N ARG A 255 25.78 -10.73 -10.94
CA ARG A 255 26.12 -12.00 -11.61
C ARG A 255 26.59 -11.87 -13.06
N GLN A 256 26.42 -10.69 -13.71
CA GLN A 256 26.73 -10.50 -15.14
C GLN A 256 27.93 -9.61 -15.45
N ARG A 257 28.74 -9.22 -14.48
CA ARG A 257 29.92 -8.36 -14.72
C ARG A 257 31.07 -9.00 -15.53
N VAL A 258 30.80 -9.98 -16.41
CA VAL A 258 31.82 -10.60 -17.27
C VAL A 258 31.65 -10.31 -18.76
N SER A 259 30.62 -9.62 -19.21
CA SER A 259 30.58 -9.26 -20.64
C SER A 259 29.67 -8.05 -20.95
N SER A 260 30.28 -7.14 -21.67
CA SER A 260 29.71 -6.07 -22.54
C SER A 260 29.38 -4.72 -21.90
N SER A 261 30.22 -3.79 -22.34
CA SER A 261 30.04 -2.35 -22.38
C SER A 261 28.81 -1.96 -23.21
N GLY A 262 27.97 -1.09 -22.65
CA GLY A 262 27.18 -0.16 -23.44
C GLY A 262 25.73 -0.51 -23.68
N GLU A 263 24.91 -0.64 -22.62
CA GLU A 263 23.47 -0.42 -22.75
C GLU A 263 23.00 0.49 -21.60
N CYS A 264 22.23 1.50 -21.96
CA CYS A 264 21.55 2.39 -21.04
C CYS A 264 20.69 1.51 -20.10
N SER A 265 21.05 1.43 -18.82
CA SER A 265 20.28 0.69 -17.85
C SER A 265 18.98 1.43 -17.58
N ASP A 266 17.88 0.98 -18.19
CA ASP A 266 16.55 1.37 -17.80
C ASP A 266 16.38 0.97 -16.33
N GLY A 267 16.32 1.94 -15.43
CA GLY A 267 16.22 1.68 -14.00
C GLY A 267 14.98 0.85 -13.66
N LEU A 268 15.18 -0.22 -12.92
CA LEU A 268 14.15 -1.15 -12.45
C LEU A 268 13.80 -0.85 -11.00
N ARG A 269 12.51 -0.89 -10.66
CA ARG A 269 12.05 -0.77 -9.28
C ARG A 269 11.11 -1.91 -8.93
N VAL A 270 11.32 -2.49 -7.78
CA VAL A 270 10.51 -3.60 -7.27
C VAL A 270 9.78 -3.13 -6.03
N SER A 271 8.45 -3.29 -6.03
CA SER A 271 7.64 -3.18 -4.83
C SER A 271 7.25 -4.59 -4.38
N VAL A 272 7.63 -4.94 -3.16
CA VAL A 272 7.30 -6.23 -2.55
C VAL A 272 6.27 -5.97 -1.45
N PHE A 273 5.17 -6.71 -1.46
CA PHE A 273 4.15 -6.64 -0.43
C PHE A 273 4.31 -7.82 0.52
N CYS A 274 4.68 -7.54 1.77
CA CYS A 274 4.79 -8.55 2.81
C CYS A 274 3.55 -8.52 3.69
N GLN A 275 2.88 -9.66 3.78
CA GLN A 275 1.79 -9.92 4.71
C GLN A 275 2.24 -11.04 5.65
N PRO A 276 1.88 -11.00 6.96
CA PRO A 276 2.18 -12.10 7.86
C PRO A 276 1.55 -13.39 7.33
N GLU A 277 2.31 -14.45 7.34
CA GLU A 277 1.79 -15.79 7.09
C GLU A 277 0.88 -16.14 8.26
N HIS A 278 -0.40 -16.39 7.99
CA HIS A 278 -1.26 -17.04 8.97
C HIS A 278 -0.67 -18.43 9.25
N GLN A 279 0.01 -18.58 10.38
CA GLN A 279 0.30 -19.90 10.92
C GLN A 279 -1.04 -20.58 11.16
N HIS A 280 -1.39 -21.52 10.29
CA HIS A 280 -2.40 -22.50 10.61
C HIS A 280 -1.87 -23.28 11.82
N ASP A 281 -2.41 -22.95 12.99
CA ASP A 281 -2.24 -23.74 14.19
C ASP A 281 -2.87 -25.11 13.91
N HIS A 282 -2.06 -26.04 13.42
CA HIS A 282 -2.39 -27.45 13.35
C HIS A 282 -2.36 -28.01 14.78
N GLY A 283 -3.29 -27.54 15.59
CA GLY A 283 -3.68 -28.20 16.82
C GLY A 283 -4.30 -29.56 16.49
N SER A 284 -3.48 -30.51 16.13
CA SER A 284 -3.86 -31.91 16.12
C SER A 284 -4.11 -32.33 17.58
N PRO A 285 -5.31 -32.75 17.95
CA PRO A 285 -5.52 -33.38 19.25
C PRO A 285 -4.70 -34.67 19.26
N ARG A 286 -3.72 -34.77 20.16
CA ARG A 286 -3.02 -36.02 20.45
C ARG A 286 -4.09 -37.03 20.91
N PRO A 287 -4.17 -38.21 20.30
CA PRO A 287 -5.02 -39.25 20.84
C PRO A 287 -4.45 -39.66 22.20
N ASP A 288 -5.31 -39.55 23.19
CA ASP A 288 -5.10 -40.02 24.54
C ASP A 288 -4.79 -41.53 24.49
N ARG A 289 -3.58 -41.93 24.85
CA ARG A 289 -3.21 -43.30 25.11
C ARG A 289 -3.30 -43.53 26.61
N SER A 290 -4.50 -43.83 27.04
CA SER A 290 -4.75 -44.55 28.31
C SER A 290 -5.36 -45.91 27.97
N LEU A 291 -4.57 -46.91 28.08
CA LEU A 291 -4.71 -48.29 28.57
C LEU A 291 -3.77 -49.22 27.81
#